data_383e973d950aeb6685aa2ca621120f3b
#
_entry.id   383e973d950aeb6685aa2ca621120f3b
#
_cell.length_a   1.000
_cell.length_b   1.000
_cell.length_c   1.000
_cell.angle_alpha   90.00
_cell.angle_beta   90.00
_cell.angle_gamma   90.00
#
_symmetry.space_group_name_H-M   'P 1'
#
loop_
_entity.id
_entity.type
_entity.pdbx_description
1 polymer ?
#
loop_
_entity_poly.entity_id
_entity_poly.type
_entity_poly.pdbx_seq_one_letter_code
_entity_poly.pdbx_strand_id
1 'polypeptide(L)'
;MMTKRFERRNFLKKAAQGAAAAAVFVPLAEGQNKTTQQQPTSAAHQHTMSATPPKPALTLNVRDFGATGDGQTKDTAAIQQALDHCGVLGGGEVVVPAGNYSSGSLALRSNTILRLEDGANLIGTDQFDDYLVTQVRWEGRWIQGHTGLVYAIDADHVGIVGPGKITGNPALGGRPNAQNPLRHPCLVEFINCNEVRLEDFSTSMHLMWSIHPTNCEHVSIKNLTINSTGGNGDGIDVDSCKHVLIDGCTFSTGDDCISLKSGRGEEAFSQMHTTEDVVISNCTFADAIFACIGIGSEACGGIGKTRIEHCKFIGARTCAIYIKSRFGRGAFIEDIVGEDLDVSGMKQAFLEINVLTSGIQDQYPVPGLEGIPAVKNLRFSNVRVTDVPTLVQATGIAPQKPLDGLVLSNITGTCGKGIFLANAKNVKFSNIAVKGYEGALLNLYDVTGTGLAGAAKIEAPKIPELIPVPDTPYKLH
;
A
#
# COMPACT_ATOMS: atom_id res chain seq x y z
N MET A 1 48.23 8.01 -18.39
CA MET A 1 47.07 8.78 -18.88
C MET A 1 46.16 9.02 -17.69
N MET A 2 46.04 10.28 -17.26
CA MET A 2 45.32 10.69 -16.06
C MET A 2 43.82 10.82 -16.35
N THR A 3 42.99 10.13 -15.58
CA THR A 3 41.52 10.30 -15.59
C THR A 3 41.12 11.33 -14.54
N LYS A 4 40.47 12.39 -14.97
CA LYS A 4 39.94 13.47 -14.12
C LYS A 4 38.75 12.98 -13.31
N ARG A 5 38.85 12.97 -11.98
CA ARG A 5 37.73 12.92 -11.04
C ARG A 5 36.99 14.26 -11.07
N PHE A 6 35.73 14.27 -11.44
CA PHE A 6 34.84 15.43 -11.28
C PHE A 6 34.35 15.51 -9.83
N GLU A 7 34.77 16.55 -9.11
CA GLU A 7 34.31 16.83 -7.73
C GLU A 7 32.93 17.51 -7.76
N ARG A 8 31.89 16.80 -7.36
CA ARG A 8 30.55 17.34 -7.13
C ARG A 8 30.42 18.23 -5.87
N ARG A 9 31.48 18.49 -5.15
CA ARG A 9 31.46 19.25 -3.89
C ARG A 9 31.46 20.77 -4.01
N ASN A 10 31.70 21.35 -5.18
CA ASN A 10 31.83 22.81 -5.36
C ASN A 10 30.60 23.53 -5.92
N PHE A 11 29.51 22.82 -6.22
CA PHE A 11 28.30 23.46 -6.74
C PHE A 11 27.38 24.02 -5.64
N LEU A 12 27.43 23.45 -4.42
CA LEU A 12 26.55 23.88 -3.31
C LEU A 12 27.08 25.05 -2.46
N LYS A 13 28.27 25.59 -2.74
CA LYS A 13 28.84 26.74 -1.99
C LYS A 13 28.64 28.11 -2.63
N LYS A 14 28.03 28.24 -3.79
CA LYS A 14 27.82 29.51 -4.48
C LYS A 14 26.38 30.05 -4.51
N ALA A 15 25.42 29.35 -3.89
CA ALA A 15 24.02 29.80 -3.83
C ALA A 15 23.63 30.53 -2.51
N ALA A 16 24.56 30.80 -1.62
CA ALA A 16 24.30 31.40 -0.32
C ALA A 16 24.87 32.81 -0.12
N GLN A 17 24.91 33.61 -1.17
CA GLN A 17 25.21 35.06 -1.03
C GLN A 17 24.36 35.86 -1.99
N GLY A 18 23.33 36.52 -1.45
CA GLY A 18 22.61 37.57 -2.16
C GLY A 18 21.10 37.59 -1.96
N ALA A 19 20.62 38.07 -0.82
CA ALA A 19 19.40 38.91 -0.69
C ALA A 19 19.21 39.31 0.76
N ALA A 20 19.78 40.45 1.14
CA ALA A 20 19.36 41.26 2.29
C ALA A 20 18.61 42.44 1.74
N ALA A 21 17.32 42.60 2.07
CA ALA A 21 16.62 43.87 2.02
C ALA A 21 15.35 43.86 2.86
N ALA A 22 15.39 44.67 3.90
CA ALA A 22 14.39 45.59 4.45
C ALA A 22 13.15 45.00 5.14
N ALA A 23 13.24 44.95 6.46
CA ALA A 23 12.11 44.99 7.38
C ALA A 23 11.60 46.39 7.54
N VAL A 24 10.30 46.63 7.28
CA VAL A 24 9.59 47.87 7.69
C VAL A 24 8.80 47.52 8.95
N PHE A 25 9.13 48.21 10.04
CA PHE A 25 8.39 48.21 11.31
C PHE A 25 7.16 49.13 11.21
N VAL A 26 5.99 48.65 11.64
CA VAL A 26 4.83 49.46 12.00
C VAL A 26 4.38 49.07 13.41
N PRO A 27 4.11 50.01 14.30
CA PRO A 27 3.96 49.76 15.73
C PRO A 27 2.57 49.27 16.14
N LEU A 28 2.57 48.54 17.25
CA LEU A 28 1.44 47.98 17.99
C LEU A 28 0.51 49.10 18.56
N ALA A 29 -0.78 48.84 18.45
CA ALA A 29 -1.78 49.45 19.31
C ALA A 29 -2.36 48.38 20.25
N GLU A 30 -2.29 48.62 21.55
CA GLU A 30 -2.89 47.84 22.62
C GLU A 30 -4.41 47.96 22.62
N GLY A 31 -5.09 46.84 22.78
CA GLY A 31 -6.53 46.79 23.01
C GLY A 31 -6.90 45.52 23.79
N GLN A 32 -7.43 45.74 24.98
CA GLN A 32 -7.69 44.78 26.04
C GLN A 32 -8.81 43.76 25.77
N ASN A 33 -8.56 42.53 26.24
CA ASN A 33 -9.45 41.54 26.89
C ASN A 33 -10.83 41.19 26.33
N LYS A 34 -10.99 39.88 26.04
CA LYS A 34 -11.97 39.01 26.74
C LYS A 34 -11.68 37.53 26.44
N THR A 35 -11.36 36.79 27.48
CA THR A 35 -11.20 35.34 27.54
C THR A 35 -12.52 34.63 27.20
N THR A 36 -12.55 33.90 26.13
CA THR A 36 -13.56 32.86 25.92
C THR A 36 -12.82 31.60 25.51
N GLN A 37 -12.87 30.59 26.39
CA GLN A 37 -12.36 29.25 26.12
C GLN A 37 -13.18 28.66 24.98
N GLN A 38 -12.59 28.51 23.81
CA GLN A 38 -13.09 27.60 22.77
C GLN A 38 -12.27 26.31 22.79
N GLN A 39 -12.97 25.20 22.97
CA GLN A 39 -12.45 23.86 22.77
C GLN A 39 -11.93 23.72 21.33
N PRO A 40 -10.87 22.95 21.10
CA PRO A 40 -10.41 22.67 19.73
C PRO A 40 -11.42 21.72 19.06
N THR A 41 -12.19 22.26 18.14
CA THR A 41 -12.93 21.48 17.15
C THR A 41 -11.91 20.82 16.23
N SER A 42 -11.98 19.49 16.13
CA SER A 42 -11.21 18.73 15.17
C SER A 42 -11.52 19.26 13.76
N ALA A 43 -10.58 19.95 13.15
CA ALA A 43 -10.66 20.27 11.74
C ALA A 43 -10.53 18.97 10.95
N ALA A 44 -11.66 18.45 10.47
CA ALA A 44 -11.69 17.45 9.43
C ALA A 44 -10.95 18.05 8.22
N HIS A 45 -9.79 17.53 7.91
CA HIS A 45 -9.14 17.80 6.64
C HIS A 45 -10.02 17.18 5.55
N GLN A 46 -10.92 17.97 5.00
CA GLN A 46 -11.62 17.62 3.78
C GLN A 46 -10.57 17.65 2.68
N HIS A 47 -10.11 16.46 2.27
CA HIS A 47 -9.51 16.29 0.96
C HIS A 47 -10.61 16.56 -0.08
N THR A 48 -10.83 17.82 -0.43
CA THR A 48 -11.61 18.19 -1.59
C THR A 48 -10.79 17.83 -2.83
N MET A 49 -10.81 16.55 -3.20
CA MET A 49 -10.47 16.17 -4.56
C MET A 49 -11.49 16.84 -5.47
N SER A 50 -10.99 17.70 -6.31
CA SER A 50 -11.63 18.59 -7.26
C SER A 50 -12.81 17.96 -8.03
N ALA A 51 -13.69 18.86 -8.42
CA ALA A 51 -14.82 18.66 -9.33
C ALA A 51 -14.54 17.66 -10.46
N THR A 52 -15.61 16.96 -10.88
CA THR A 52 -15.67 16.10 -12.06
C THR A 52 -14.74 16.63 -13.16
N PRO A 53 -13.72 15.84 -13.58
CA PRO A 53 -12.82 16.31 -14.62
C PRO A 53 -13.62 16.71 -15.87
N PRO A 54 -13.21 17.75 -16.58
CA PRO A 54 -13.88 18.14 -17.81
C PRO A 54 -13.90 16.93 -18.76
N LYS A 55 -15.02 16.75 -19.46
CA LYS A 55 -15.17 15.66 -20.45
C LYS A 55 -13.95 15.69 -21.38
N PRO A 56 -13.26 14.58 -21.61
CA PRO A 56 -12.09 14.54 -22.50
C PRO A 56 -12.42 15.12 -23.86
N ALA A 57 -11.56 15.94 -24.40
CA ALA A 57 -11.76 16.56 -25.71
C ALA A 57 -11.70 15.53 -26.85
N LEU A 58 -11.00 14.40 -26.63
CA LEU A 58 -10.82 13.33 -27.60
C LEU A 58 -11.38 12.02 -27.06
N THR A 59 -12.14 11.30 -27.86
CA THR A 59 -12.61 9.93 -27.57
C THR A 59 -12.35 9.07 -28.80
N LEU A 60 -11.61 7.97 -28.61
CA LEU A 60 -11.28 6.98 -29.65
C LEU A 60 -11.90 5.63 -29.27
N ASN A 61 -12.48 4.92 -30.24
CA ASN A 61 -13.02 3.58 -30.01
C ASN A 61 -12.03 2.54 -30.55
N VAL A 62 -11.68 1.53 -29.75
CA VAL A 62 -10.72 0.49 -30.16
C VAL A 62 -11.18 -0.28 -31.42
N ARG A 63 -12.51 -0.35 -31.67
CA ARG A 63 -13.05 -0.98 -32.87
C ARG A 63 -12.68 -0.25 -34.14
N ASP A 64 -12.52 1.08 -34.10
CA ASP A 64 -12.08 1.89 -35.24
C ASP A 64 -10.64 1.60 -35.64
N PHE A 65 -9.87 0.96 -34.74
CA PHE A 65 -8.51 0.49 -34.95
C PHE A 65 -8.41 -1.01 -35.27
N GLY A 66 -9.56 -1.68 -35.41
CA GLY A 66 -9.64 -3.09 -35.81
C GLY A 66 -9.76 -4.09 -34.64
N ALA A 67 -10.00 -3.65 -33.40
CA ALA A 67 -10.29 -4.57 -32.30
C ALA A 67 -11.62 -5.29 -32.53
N THR A 68 -11.64 -6.60 -32.39
CA THR A 68 -12.81 -7.44 -32.66
C THR A 68 -13.66 -7.71 -31.42
N GLY A 69 -13.02 -7.91 -30.26
CA GLY A 69 -13.72 -8.21 -29.01
C GLY A 69 -14.51 -9.52 -29.03
N ASP A 70 -14.03 -10.53 -29.78
CA ASP A 70 -14.68 -11.83 -29.96
C ASP A 70 -14.16 -12.89 -28.97
N GLY A 71 -13.17 -12.56 -28.15
CA GLY A 71 -12.53 -13.44 -27.17
C GLY A 71 -11.51 -14.43 -27.75
N GLN A 72 -11.29 -14.43 -29.05
CA GLN A 72 -10.37 -15.33 -29.76
C GLN A 72 -9.26 -14.57 -30.48
N THR A 73 -9.64 -13.53 -31.18
CA THR A 73 -8.68 -12.65 -31.88
C THR A 73 -7.84 -11.90 -30.86
N LYS A 74 -6.52 -11.85 -31.08
CA LYS A 74 -5.63 -11.05 -30.24
C LYS A 74 -5.76 -9.58 -30.63
N ASP A 75 -6.40 -8.80 -29.77
CA ASP A 75 -6.72 -7.38 -29.99
C ASP A 75 -5.60 -6.43 -29.53
N THR A 76 -4.46 -6.93 -29.02
CA THR A 76 -3.37 -6.14 -28.45
C THR A 76 -2.94 -4.99 -29.38
N ALA A 77 -2.68 -5.30 -30.64
CA ALA A 77 -2.16 -4.32 -31.59
C ALA A 77 -3.19 -3.20 -31.88
N ALA A 78 -4.46 -3.55 -32.03
CA ALA A 78 -5.54 -2.60 -32.28
C ALA A 78 -5.77 -1.67 -31.07
N ILE A 79 -5.84 -2.23 -29.87
CA ILE A 79 -6.01 -1.46 -28.63
C ILE A 79 -4.80 -0.55 -28.40
N GLN A 80 -3.56 -1.10 -28.54
CA GLN A 80 -2.35 -0.30 -28.37
C GLN A 80 -2.26 0.84 -29.39
N GLN A 81 -2.65 0.61 -30.64
CA GLN A 81 -2.68 1.66 -31.67
C GLN A 81 -3.63 2.79 -31.30
N ALA A 82 -4.81 2.48 -30.72
CA ALA A 82 -5.74 3.48 -30.22
C ALA A 82 -5.14 4.30 -29.07
N LEU A 83 -4.46 3.63 -28.12
CA LEU A 83 -3.77 4.27 -26.98
C LEU A 83 -2.63 5.17 -27.45
N ASP A 84 -1.80 4.69 -28.36
CA ASP A 84 -0.69 5.47 -28.91
C ASP A 84 -1.19 6.69 -29.70
N HIS A 85 -2.23 6.51 -30.50
CA HIS A 85 -2.84 7.61 -31.25
C HIS A 85 -3.45 8.66 -30.33
N CYS A 86 -4.15 8.23 -29.26
CA CYS A 86 -4.67 9.12 -28.24
C CYS A 86 -3.55 9.94 -27.58
N GLY A 87 -2.46 9.28 -27.17
CA GLY A 87 -1.30 9.95 -26.55
C GLY A 87 -0.64 10.96 -27.49
N VAL A 88 -0.44 10.63 -28.76
CA VAL A 88 0.14 11.54 -29.78
C VAL A 88 -0.73 12.79 -29.99
N LEU A 89 -2.05 12.65 -29.90
CA LEU A 89 -3.00 13.75 -30.01
C LEU A 89 -3.16 14.58 -28.72
N GLY A 90 -2.35 14.33 -27.69
CA GLY A 90 -2.34 15.08 -26.44
C GLY A 90 -3.17 14.49 -25.34
N GLY A 91 -3.76 13.30 -25.55
CA GLY A 91 -4.54 12.57 -24.56
C GLY A 91 -6.05 12.61 -24.81
N GLY A 92 -6.78 11.86 -23.99
CA GLY A 92 -8.23 11.70 -24.07
C GLY A 92 -8.71 10.37 -23.50
N GLU A 93 -9.84 9.88 -23.97
CA GLU A 93 -10.36 8.56 -23.62
C GLU A 93 -10.22 7.57 -24.78
N VAL A 94 -9.73 6.37 -24.48
CA VAL A 94 -9.78 5.21 -25.38
C VAL A 94 -10.86 4.27 -24.84
N VAL A 95 -11.92 4.11 -25.62
CA VAL A 95 -13.11 3.36 -25.25
C VAL A 95 -13.01 1.94 -25.74
N VAL A 96 -13.21 0.99 -24.81
CA VAL A 96 -13.37 -0.45 -25.06
C VAL A 96 -14.84 -0.78 -24.88
N PRO A 97 -15.65 -0.92 -25.94
CA PRO A 97 -17.07 -1.24 -25.83
C PRO A 97 -17.31 -2.69 -25.42
N ALA A 98 -18.57 -3.06 -25.18
CA ALA A 98 -18.94 -4.44 -24.82
C ALA A 98 -18.33 -5.48 -25.76
N GLY A 99 -17.72 -6.52 -25.19
CA GLY A 99 -17.00 -7.60 -25.91
C GLY A 99 -15.92 -8.24 -25.04
N ASN A 100 -15.34 -9.33 -25.54
CA ASN A 100 -14.21 -10.02 -24.90
C ASN A 100 -12.94 -9.77 -25.71
N TYR A 101 -12.02 -9.00 -25.18
CA TYR A 101 -10.79 -8.57 -25.87
C TYR A 101 -9.57 -9.32 -25.32
N SER A 102 -9.06 -10.28 -26.10
CA SER A 102 -7.84 -11.01 -25.76
C SER A 102 -6.61 -10.13 -26.01
N SER A 103 -5.79 -9.88 -24.99
CA SER A 103 -4.65 -8.99 -25.12
C SER A 103 -3.43 -9.40 -24.31
N GLY A 104 -2.25 -9.12 -24.83
CA GLY A 104 -1.02 -8.97 -24.05
C GLY A 104 -0.95 -7.59 -23.40
N SER A 105 0.25 -7.20 -22.96
CA SER A 105 0.44 -5.93 -22.24
C SER A 105 0.08 -4.70 -23.10
N LEU A 106 -0.63 -3.76 -22.47
CA LEU A 106 -1.09 -2.51 -23.03
C LEU A 106 -0.48 -1.33 -22.29
N ALA A 107 0.27 -0.48 -22.96
CA ALA A 107 0.92 0.69 -22.40
C ALA A 107 0.00 1.93 -22.50
N LEU A 108 -0.43 2.47 -21.38
CA LEU A 108 -1.07 3.77 -21.32
C LEU A 108 -0.05 4.88 -21.55
N ARG A 109 -0.47 5.96 -22.20
CA ARG A 109 0.33 7.17 -22.43
C ARG A 109 -0.14 8.29 -21.51
N SER A 110 0.72 9.27 -21.24
CA SER A 110 0.31 10.45 -20.45
C SER A 110 -0.97 11.08 -20.99
N ASN A 111 -1.80 11.57 -20.11
CA ASN A 111 -3.12 12.15 -20.38
C ASN A 111 -4.14 11.19 -21.03
N THR A 112 -3.94 9.88 -20.90
CA THR A 112 -4.82 8.88 -21.53
C THR A 112 -5.56 8.05 -20.49
N ILE A 113 -6.88 7.96 -20.65
CA ILE A 113 -7.78 7.14 -19.85
C ILE A 113 -8.29 5.97 -20.70
N LEU A 114 -8.10 4.75 -20.23
CA LEU A 114 -8.74 3.56 -20.82
C LEU A 114 -10.14 3.40 -20.18
N ARG A 115 -11.18 3.57 -20.98
CA ARG A 115 -12.55 3.39 -20.53
C ARG A 115 -13.07 2.01 -20.93
N LEU A 116 -13.42 1.21 -19.95
CA LEU A 116 -14.08 -0.09 -20.15
C LEU A 116 -15.59 0.10 -19.99
N GLU A 117 -16.35 0.01 -21.07
CA GLU A 117 -17.81 0.12 -21.01
C GLU A 117 -18.44 -1.11 -20.34
N ASP A 118 -19.72 -0.99 -20.00
CA ASP A 118 -20.49 -2.14 -19.49
C ASP A 118 -20.46 -3.30 -20.49
N GLY A 119 -20.17 -4.50 -20.00
CA GLY A 119 -19.98 -5.69 -20.81
C GLY A 119 -18.61 -5.78 -21.52
N ALA A 120 -17.72 -4.81 -21.38
CA ALA A 120 -16.33 -4.93 -21.83
C ALA A 120 -15.53 -5.84 -20.89
N ASN A 121 -14.77 -6.78 -21.43
CA ASN A 121 -13.89 -7.66 -20.69
C ASN A 121 -12.54 -7.74 -21.39
N LEU A 122 -11.53 -7.13 -20.80
CA LEU A 122 -10.13 -7.23 -21.24
C LEU A 122 -9.51 -8.48 -20.63
N ILE A 123 -9.07 -9.43 -21.46
CA ILE A 123 -8.61 -10.75 -21.02
C ILE A 123 -7.13 -10.91 -21.36
N GLY A 124 -6.30 -11.17 -20.36
CA GLY A 124 -4.89 -11.46 -20.55
C GLY A 124 -4.65 -12.77 -21.31
N THR A 125 -3.73 -12.78 -22.28
CA THR A 125 -3.28 -14.00 -22.96
C THR A 125 -2.53 -14.91 -21.99
N ASP A 126 -2.37 -16.17 -22.35
CA ASP A 126 -1.60 -17.17 -21.60
C ASP A 126 -0.12 -17.25 -22.02
N GLN A 127 0.32 -16.37 -22.93
CA GLN A 127 1.67 -16.37 -23.48
C GLN A 127 2.52 -15.27 -22.84
N PHE A 128 3.62 -15.62 -22.19
CA PHE A 128 4.54 -14.64 -21.59
C PHE A 128 5.15 -13.69 -22.62
N ASP A 129 5.36 -14.14 -23.85
CA ASP A 129 5.92 -13.33 -24.95
C ASP A 129 5.00 -12.16 -25.35
N ASP A 130 3.74 -12.16 -24.92
CA ASP A 130 2.80 -11.07 -25.14
C ASP A 130 2.95 -9.93 -24.11
N TYR A 131 3.80 -10.12 -23.11
CA TYR A 131 4.03 -9.14 -22.05
C TYR A 131 5.45 -8.61 -22.14
N LEU A 132 5.57 -7.25 -22.26
CA LEU A 132 6.86 -6.59 -22.36
C LEU A 132 7.74 -6.91 -21.16
N VAL A 133 9.00 -7.26 -21.40
CA VAL A 133 10.00 -7.44 -20.35
C VAL A 133 10.78 -6.15 -20.13
N THR A 134 10.77 -5.67 -18.89
CA THR A 134 11.52 -4.47 -18.50
C THR A 134 11.93 -4.56 -17.02
N GLN A 135 12.47 -3.50 -16.48
CA GLN A 135 12.71 -3.38 -15.04
C GLN A 135 11.38 -3.10 -14.33
N VAL A 136 11.01 -3.98 -13.41
CA VAL A 136 9.77 -3.92 -12.64
C VAL A 136 10.03 -4.11 -11.15
N ARG A 137 9.05 -3.76 -10.32
CA ARG A 137 9.16 -3.96 -8.88
C ARG A 137 8.60 -5.32 -8.48
N TRP A 138 9.35 -6.05 -7.63
CA TRP A 138 8.93 -7.34 -7.08
C TRP A 138 9.40 -7.49 -5.64
N GLU A 139 8.46 -7.71 -4.73
CA GLU A 139 8.73 -7.85 -3.30
C GLU A 139 9.76 -6.82 -2.78
N GLY A 140 9.59 -5.56 -3.16
CA GLY A 140 10.43 -4.45 -2.73
C GLY A 140 11.79 -4.31 -3.43
N ARG A 141 12.04 -5.02 -4.53
CA ARG A 141 13.26 -4.91 -5.33
C ARG A 141 12.99 -4.61 -6.79
N TRP A 142 13.92 -3.94 -7.45
CA TRP A 142 13.91 -3.78 -8.88
C TRP A 142 14.55 -4.99 -9.57
N ILE A 143 13.82 -5.66 -10.42
CA ILE A 143 14.25 -6.85 -11.16
C ILE A 143 13.75 -6.82 -12.59
N GLN A 144 14.29 -7.68 -13.44
CA GLN A 144 13.70 -7.94 -14.76
C GLN A 144 12.41 -8.75 -14.61
N GLY A 145 11.38 -8.36 -15.36
CA GLY A 145 10.08 -9.04 -15.31
C GLY A 145 9.13 -8.56 -16.37
N HIS A 146 8.00 -9.24 -16.47
CA HIS A 146 6.92 -8.88 -17.38
C HIS A 146 6.12 -7.72 -16.79
N THR A 147 5.78 -6.72 -17.62
CA THR A 147 4.85 -5.64 -17.23
C THR A 147 3.44 -6.18 -16.98
N GLY A 148 2.61 -5.37 -16.35
CA GLY A 148 1.18 -5.67 -16.20
C GLY A 148 0.44 -5.82 -17.54
N LEU A 149 -0.74 -6.45 -17.51
CA LEU A 149 -1.64 -6.50 -18.68
C LEU A 149 -2.01 -5.07 -19.11
N VAL A 150 -2.34 -4.18 -18.19
CA VAL A 150 -2.41 -2.74 -18.45
C VAL A 150 -1.35 -2.08 -17.59
N TYR A 151 -0.48 -1.28 -18.19
CA TYR A 151 0.59 -0.62 -17.46
C TYR A 151 0.87 0.80 -17.94
N ALA A 152 1.49 1.60 -17.08
CA ALA A 152 2.12 2.85 -17.44
C ALA A 152 3.46 3.00 -16.73
N ILE A 153 4.43 3.59 -17.39
CA ILE A 153 5.76 3.90 -16.83
C ILE A 153 6.08 5.36 -17.20
N ASP A 154 6.51 6.15 -16.18
CA ASP A 154 6.88 7.56 -16.35
C ASP A 154 5.77 8.39 -17.05
N ALA A 155 4.52 8.21 -16.60
CA ALA A 155 3.36 8.84 -17.23
C ALA A 155 2.50 9.61 -16.22
N ASP A 156 1.92 10.72 -16.68
CA ASP A 156 1.06 11.58 -15.87
C ASP A 156 -0.39 11.53 -16.35
N HIS A 157 -1.35 11.71 -15.42
CA HIS A 157 -2.79 11.78 -15.73
C HIS A 157 -3.29 10.55 -16.49
N VAL A 158 -3.04 9.38 -15.94
CA VAL A 158 -3.38 8.10 -16.56
C VAL A 158 -4.41 7.35 -15.73
N GLY A 159 -5.18 6.46 -16.35
CA GLY A 159 -6.10 5.65 -15.57
C GLY A 159 -6.94 4.67 -16.37
N ILE A 160 -7.74 3.92 -15.61
CA ILE A 160 -8.71 2.96 -16.11
C ILE A 160 -10.04 3.25 -15.42
N VAL A 161 -11.10 3.42 -16.17
CA VAL A 161 -12.41 3.77 -15.61
C VAL A 161 -13.53 2.99 -16.29
N GLY A 162 -14.69 2.95 -15.64
CA GLY A 162 -15.93 2.38 -16.20
C GLY A 162 -16.25 0.97 -15.71
N PRO A 163 -17.49 0.50 -15.90
CA PRO A 163 -18.03 -0.69 -15.25
C PRO A 163 -17.59 -2.02 -15.87
N GLY A 164 -16.63 -2.00 -16.80
CA GLY A 164 -16.13 -3.21 -17.43
C GLY A 164 -15.24 -4.06 -16.52
N LYS A 165 -14.58 -5.02 -17.10
CA LYS A 165 -13.79 -6.03 -16.38
C LYS A 165 -12.39 -6.20 -16.96
N ILE A 166 -11.43 -6.49 -16.08
CA ILE A 166 -10.10 -6.97 -16.46
C ILE A 166 -9.92 -8.37 -15.89
N THR A 167 -9.67 -9.32 -16.76
CA THR A 167 -9.53 -10.73 -16.40
C THR A 167 -8.09 -11.19 -16.63
N GLY A 168 -7.43 -11.66 -15.60
CA GLY A 168 -6.11 -12.29 -15.71
C GLY A 168 -6.16 -13.67 -16.34
N ASN A 169 -5.00 -14.29 -16.52
CA ASN A 169 -4.93 -15.65 -17.03
C ASN A 169 -4.19 -16.57 -16.02
N PRO A 170 -4.90 -17.56 -15.43
CA PRO A 170 -4.30 -18.46 -14.45
C PRO A 170 -3.12 -19.29 -14.99
N ALA A 171 -3.02 -19.49 -16.30
CA ALA A 171 -1.91 -20.23 -16.91
C ALA A 171 -0.55 -19.55 -16.71
N LEU A 172 -0.53 -18.23 -16.52
CA LEU A 172 0.70 -17.48 -16.24
C LEU A 172 1.25 -17.77 -14.83
N GLY A 173 0.41 -18.25 -13.90
CA GLY A 173 0.83 -18.46 -12.51
C GLY A 173 1.08 -17.16 -11.72
N GLY A 174 1.39 -17.31 -10.43
CA GLY A 174 1.56 -16.18 -9.50
C GLY A 174 3.00 -15.91 -9.06
N ARG A 175 3.96 -16.75 -9.40
CA ARG A 175 5.37 -16.61 -8.96
C ARG A 175 6.34 -17.09 -10.03
N PRO A 176 7.52 -16.45 -10.14
CA PRO A 176 8.62 -16.98 -10.95
C PRO A 176 8.91 -18.45 -10.62
N ASN A 177 9.27 -19.20 -11.64
CA ASN A 177 9.60 -20.63 -11.53
C ASN A 177 10.78 -21.00 -12.45
N ALA A 178 11.19 -22.26 -12.48
CA ALA A 178 12.33 -22.68 -13.28
C ALA A 178 12.11 -22.54 -14.79
N GLN A 179 10.87 -22.60 -15.26
CA GLN A 179 10.51 -22.44 -16.67
C GLN A 179 10.43 -20.97 -17.07
N ASN A 180 9.96 -20.11 -16.17
CA ASN A 180 9.99 -18.67 -16.35
C ASN A 180 10.50 -18.00 -15.06
N PRO A 181 11.80 -17.66 -15.00
CA PRO A 181 12.42 -17.05 -13.83
C PRO A 181 12.13 -15.54 -13.69
N LEU A 182 11.56 -14.92 -14.71
CA LEU A 182 11.18 -13.51 -14.66
C LEU A 182 9.93 -13.29 -13.80
N ARG A 183 9.77 -12.11 -13.22
CA ARG A 183 8.52 -11.78 -12.54
C ARG A 183 7.34 -11.90 -13.50
N HIS A 184 6.31 -12.62 -13.07
CA HIS A 184 5.08 -12.78 -13.84
C HIS A 184 4.30 -11.45 -13.90
N PRO A 185 3.44 -11.24 -14.92
CA PRO A 185 2.69 -10.01 -15.07
C PRO A 185 1.78 -9.73 -13.87
N CYS A 186 1.77 -8.50 -13.39
CA CYS A 186 0.63 -7.97 -12.61
C CYS A 186 -0.58 -7.80 -13.54
N LEU A 187 -1.76 -7.58 -12.98
CA LEU A 187 -2.91 -7.29 -13.83
C LEU A 187 -2.88 -5.82 -14.28
N VAL A 188 -2.70 -4.90 -13.33
CA VAL A 188 -2.58 -3.45 -13.59
C VAL A 188 -1.34 -2.93 -12.87
N GLU A 189 -0.46 -2.20 -13.58
CA GLU A 189 0.81 -1.76 -13.02
C GLU A 189 1.15 -0.31 -13.42
N PHE A 190 1.48 0.50 -12.43
CA PHE A 190 1.93 1.88 -12.65
C PHE A 190 3.29 2.08 -12.00
N ILE A 191 4.26 2.59 -12.75
CA ILE A 191 5.62 2.83 -12.26
C ILE A 191 5.99 4.29 -12.53
N ASN A 192 6.38 5.04 -11.47
CA ASN A 192 6.76 6.45 -11.55
C ASN A 192 5.66 7.33 -12.20
N CYS A 193 4.40 7.06 -11.89
CA CYS A 193 3.28 7.81 -12.47
C CYS A 193 2.73 8.84 -11.47
N ASN A 194 2.20 9.92 -12.00
CA ASN A 194 1.52 10.93 -11.20
C ASN A 194 0.08 11.12 -11.70
N GLU A 195 -0.86 11.37 -10.75
CA GLU A 195 -2.29 11.46 -11.01
C GLU A 195 -2.87 10.21 -11.70
N VAL A 196 -2.80 9.09 -10.98
CA VAL A 196 -3.36 7.80 -11.40
C VAL A 196 -4.81 7.69 -10.95
N ARG A 197 -5.71 7.32 -11.87
CA ARG A 197 -7.14 7.19 -11.60
C ARG A 197 -7.67 5.82 -11.99
N LEU A 198 -8.20 5.06 -11.02
CA LEU A 198 -8.78 3.72 -11.20
C LEU A 198 -10.19 3.72 -10.62
N GLU A 199 -11.24 3.56 -11.45
CA GLU A 199 -12.61 3.70 -10.97
C GLU A 199 -13.59 2.73 -11.65
N ASP A 200 -14.48 2.14 -10.83
CA ASP A 200 -15.72 1.45 -11.21
C ASP A 200 -15.57 0.11 -11.92
N PHE A 201 -14.38 -0.39 -12.18
CA PHE A 201 -14.20 -1.69 -12.85
C PHE A 201 -14.03 -2.86 -11.87
N SER A 202 -14.06 -4.07 -12.41
CA SER A 202 -13.80 -5.29 -11.66
C SER A 202 -12.58 -6.05 -12.19
N THR A 203 -11.93 -6.83 -11.29
CA THR A 203 -10.84 -7.74 -11.66
C THR A 203 -11.20 -9.19 -11.35
N SER A 204 -10.59 -10.14 -12.05
CA SER A 204 -10.76 -11.57 -11.74
C SER A 204 -9.65 -12.44 -12.32
N MET A 205 -9.60 -13.68 -11.82
CA MET A 205 -8.78 -14.79 -12.37
C MET A 205 -7.28 -14.47 -12.44
N HIS A 206 -6.77 -13.64 -11.53
CA HIS A 206 -5.36 -13.29 -11.46
C HIS A 206 -4.68 -14.01 -10.29
N LEU A 207 -3.43 -14.43 -10.46
CA LEU A 207 -2.66 -15.19 -9.46
C LEU A 207 -1.44 -14.43 -8.95
N MET A 208 -1.10 -13.31 -9.58
CA MET A 208 -0.09 -12.34 -9.19
C MET A 208 -0.79 -11.09 -8.65
N TRP A 209 -0.11 -10.11 -8.13
CA TRP A 209 -0.66 -8.83 -7.64
C TRP A 209 -1.61 -8.20 -8.67
N SER A 210 -2.82 -7.88 -8.23
CA SER A 210 -3.83 -7.36 -9.18
C SER A 210 -3.55 -5.92 -9.59
N ILE A 211 -3.34 -5.01 -8.61
CA ILE A 211 -3.08 -3.60 -8.88
C ILE A 211 -1.82 -3.17 -8.14
N HIS A 212 -0.82 -2.69 -8.86
CA HIS A 212 0.49 -2.40 -8.29
C HIS A 212 1.02 -1.02 -8.73
N PRO A 213 0.69 0.06 -8.01
CA PRO A 213 1.39 1.33 -8.14
C PRO A 213 2.73 1.30 -7.40
N THR A 214 3.80 1.75 -8.06
CA THR A 214 5.16 1.85 -7.52
C THR A 214 5.72 3.24 -7.78
N ASN A 215 6.25 3.92 -6.76
CA ASN A 215 6.78 5.29 -6.85
C ASN A 215 5.79 6.27 -7.50
N CYS A 216 4.50 6.11 -7.23
CA CYS A 216 3.45 6.97 -7.78
C CYS A 216 3.01 8.03 -6.77
N GLU A 217 2.56 9.18 -7.28
CA GLU A 217 1.95 10.23 -6.47
C GLU A 217 0.52 10.51 -6.95
N HIS A 218 -0.36 10.92 -6.02
CA HIS A 218 -1.77 11.23 -6.31
C HIS A 218 -2.53 10.06 -6.96
N VAL A 219 -2.58 8.92 -6.27
CA VAL A 219 -3.26 7.70 -6.75
C VAL A 219 -4.67 7.63 -6.17
N SER A 220 -5.68 7.62 -7.03
CA SER A 220 -7.10 7.49 -6.66
C SER A 220 -7.67 6.18 -7.16
N ILE A 221 -8.11 5.31 -6.23
CA ILE A 221 -8.69 3.99 -6.52
C ILE A 221 -10.07 3.95 -5.88
N LYS A 222 -11.15 3.88 -6.68
CA LYS A 222 -12.52 3.98 -6.17
C LYS A 222 -13.45 2.93 -6.75
N ASN A 223 -14.33 2.41 -5.90
CA ASN A 223 -15.46 1.56 -6.27
C ASN A 223 -15.05 0.30 -7.05
N LEU A 224 -13.87 -0.23 -6.84
CA LEU A 224 -13.43 -1.44 -7.51
C LEU A 224 -13.97 -2.70 -6.83
N THR A 225 -14.26 -3.73 -7.63
CA THR A 225 -14.49 -5.08 -7.14
C THR A 225 -13.29 -5.93 -7.52
N ILE A 226 -12.43 -6.24 -6.55
CA ILE A 226 -11.17 -6.93 -6.77
C ILE A 226 -11.28 -8.38 -6.35
N ASN A 227 -11.17 -9.29 -7.33
CA ASN A 227 -11.13 -10.72 -7.11
C ASN A 227 -9.84 -11.28 -7.69
N SER A 228 -9.10 -12.02 -6.89
CA SER A 228 -7.89 -12.71 -7.30
C SER A 228 -7.83 -14.12 -6.69
N THR A 229 -6.93 -14.95 -7.15
CA THR A 229 -6.76 -16.33 -6.69
C THR A 229 -5.28 -16.66 -6.60
N GLY A 230 -4.95 -17.76 -5.88
CA GLY A 230 -3.56 -18.20 -5.74
C GLY A 230 -2.78 -17.48 -4.64
N GLY A 231 -1.69 -18.07 -4.21
CA GLY A 231 -0.92 -17.63 -3.03
C GLY A 231 0.01 -16.43 -3.27
N ASN A 232 -0.29 -15.58 -4.23
CA ASN A 232 0.36 -14.31 -4.52
C ASN A 232 -0.61 -13.35 -5.24
N GLY A 233 -1.89 -13.65 -5.09
CA GLY A 233 -2.97 -12.88 -5.66
C GLY A 233 -3.43 -11.77 -4.71
N ASP A 234 -2.52 -10.86 -4.36
CA ASP A 234 -2.85 -9.66 -3.60
C ASP A 234 -3.81 -8.77 -4.41
N GLY A 235 -4.61 -7.98 -3.71
CA GLY A 235 -5.54 -7.06 -4.37
C GLY A 235 -4.86 -5.77 -4.83
N ILE A 236 -4.41 -4.93 -3.90
CA ILE A 236 -3.71 -3.68 -4.20
C ILE A 236 -2.39 -3.65 -3.42
N ASP A 237 -1.28 -3.53 -4.14
CA ASP A 237 0.06 -3.39 -3.57
C ASP A 237 0.58 -1.97 -3.79
N VAL A 238 0.52 -1.14 -2.78
CA VAL A 238 1.01 0.25 -2.81
C VAL A 238 2.48 0.25 -2.37
N ASP A 239 3.42 0.44 -3.29
CA ASP A 239 4.86 0.43 -2.99
C ASP A 239 5.49 1.81 -3.23
N SER A 240 5.99 2.44 -2.17
CA SER A 240 6.72 3.73 -2.25
C SER A 240 5.89 4.87 -2.87
N CYS A 241 4.58 4.90 -2.60
CA CYS A 241 3.65 5.88 -3.16
C CYS A 241 3.21 6.91 -2.13
N LYS A 242 2.77 8.08 -2.61
CA LYS A 242 2.27 9.17 -1.77
C LYS A 242 0.90 9.67 -2.24
N HIS A 243 0.12 10.22 -1.30
CA HIS A 243 -1.22 10.76 -1.58
C HIS A 243 -2.12 9.73 -2.25
N VAL A 244 -2.34 8.59 -1.56
CA VAL A 244 -3.11 7.46 -2.09
C VAL A 244 -4.48 7.41 -1.43
N LEU A 245 -5.53 7.37 -2.24
CA LEU A 245 -6.91 7.15 -1.79
C LEU A 245 -7.43 5.82 -2.34
N ILE A 246 -7.88 4.93 -1.44
CA ILE A 246 -8.58 3.70 -1.77
C ILE A 246 -9.95 3.78 -1.09
N ASP A 247 -11.02 3.96 -1.88
CA ASP A 247 -12.35 4.25 -1.35
C ASP A 247 -13.43 3.38 -1.99
N GLY A 248 -14.33 2.83 -1.17
CA GLY A 248 -15.51 2.10 -1.64
C GLY A 248 -15.22 0.76 -2.32
N CYS A 249 -14.02 0.20 -2.18
CA CYS A 249 -13.63 -1.05 -2.85
C CYS A 249 -14.08 -2.29 -2.08
N THR A 250 -14.32 -3.37 -2.84
CA THR A 250 -14.65 -4.70 -2.30
C THR A 250 -13.60 -5.72 -2.73
N PHE A 251 -13.14 -6.55 -1.77
CA PHE A 251 -12.03 -7.47 -1.98
C PHE A 251 -12.41 -8.91 -1.66
N SER A 252 -11.95 -9.84 -2.53
CA SER A 252 -11.86 -11.27 -2.26
C SER A 252 -10.58 -11.78 -2.92
N THR A 253 -9.52 -12.06 -2.14
CA THR A 253 -8.16 -12.18 -2.66
C THR A 253 -7.44 -13.46 -2.25
N GLY A 254 -6.51 -13.87 -3.10
CA GLY A 254 -5.67 -15.04 -2.89
C GLY A 254 -4.52 -14.83 -1.90
N ASP A 255 -4.24 -13.58 -1.51
CA ASP A 255 -3.26 -13.18 -0.49
C ASP A 255 -3.80 -11.95 0.27
N ASP A 256 -2.99 -10.94 0.59
CA ASP A 256 -3.46 -9.68 1.21
C ASP A 256 -4.47 -8.95 0.30
N CYS A 257 -5.53 -8.35 0.88
CA CYS A 257 -6.41 -7.51 0.05
C CYS A 257 -5.76 -6.17 -0.29
N ILE A 258 -5.11 -5.53 0.68
CA ILE A 258 -4.28 -4.33 0.47
C ILE A 258 -2.95 -4.55 1.16
N SER A 259 -1.85 -4.30 0.46
CA SER A 259 -0.51 -4.32 1.02
C SER A 259 0.15 -2.94 0.86
N LEU A 260 0.61 -2.36 1.97
CA LEU A 260 1.44 -1.15 1.94
C LEU A 260 2.91 -1.55 2.05
N LYS A 261 3.71 -1.15 1.09
CA LYS A 261 5.11 -1.54 0.93
C LYS A 261 5.97 -0.31 0.66
N SER A 262 7.27 -0.35 0.98
CA SER A 262 8.25 0.72 0.70
C SER A 262 9.65 0.17 0.47
N GLY A 263 9.71 -0.90 -0.31
CA GLY A 263 10.99 -1.49 -0.69
C GLY A 263 11.64 -2.38 0.36
N ARG A 264 12.74 -3.04 -0.04
CA ARG A 264 13.43 -4.06 0.74
C ARG A 264 14.95 -3.97 0.60
N GLY A 265 15.67 -4.19 1.70
CA GLY A 265 17.13 -4.24 1.76
C GLY A 265 17.79 -2.87 1.91
N GLU A 266 19.12 -2.89 1.96
CA GLU A 266 19.97 -1.71 2.15
C GLU A 266 19.73 -0.63 1.09
N GLU A 267 19.45 -1.02 -0.16
CA GLU A 267 19.14 -0.09 -1.24
C GLU A 267 17.91 0.76 -0.91
N ALA A 268 16.78 0.12 -0.59
CA ALA A 268 15.55 0.83 -0.26
C ALA A 268 15.69 1.65 1.03
N PHE A 269 16.43 1.13 2.02
CA PHE A 269 16.72 1.84 3.25
C PHE A 269 17.53 3.11 3.01
N SER A 270 18.52 3.07 2.12
CA SER A 270 19.34 4.24 1.79
C SER A 270 18.61 5.31 0.97
N GLN A 271 17.62 4.91 0.17
CA GLN A 271 16.83 5.81 -0.67
C GLN A 271 15.66 6.45 0.09
N MET A 272 15.12 5.77 1.10
CA MET A 272 14.00 6.24 1.94
C MET A 272 12.78 6.71 1.12
N HIS A 273 12.42 5.96 0.08
CA HIS A 273 11.17 6.20 -0.66
C HIS A 273 9.99 5.66 0.15
N THR A 274 9.35 6.56 0.89
CA THR A 274 8.25 6.22 1.80
C THR A 274 6.95 5.90 1.07
N THR A 275 6.12 5.04 1.67
CA THR A 275 4.67 5.02 1.42
C THR A 275 4.00 5.81 2.52
N GLU A 276 3.38 6.93 2.16
CA GLU A 276 2.77 7.84 3.13
C GLU A 276 1.55 8.58 2.57
N ASP A 277 0.73 9.13 3.49
CA ASP A 277 -0.52 9.82 3.19
C ASP A 277 -1.49 8.91 2.41
N VAL A 278 -1.78 7.75 3.02
CA VAL A 278 -2.67 6.73 2.48
C VAL A 278 -3.99 6.76 3.24
N VAL A 279 -5.10 6.88 2.51
CA VAL A 279 -6.45 6.77 3.06
C VAL A 279 -7.14 5.55 2.47
N ILE A 280 -7.61 4.64 3.35
CA ILE A 280 -8.40 3.47 3.00
C ILE A 280 -9.75 3.65 3.66
N SER A 281 -10.81 3.90 2.87
CA SER A 281 -12.12 4.26 3.40
C SER A 281 -13.26 3.48 2.75
N ASN A 282 -14.34 3.25 3.51
CA ASN A 282 -15.58 2.64 3.02
C ASN A 282 -15.39 1.27 2.33
N CYS A 283 -14.29 0.58 2.60
CA CYS A 283 -13.95 -0.68 1.95
C CYS A 283 -14.56 -1.90 2.65
N THR A 284 -14.84 -2.94 1.87
CA THR A 284 -15.32 -4.24 2.35
C THR A 284 -14.31 -5.33 2.00
N PHE A 285 -13.74 -5.96 3.02
CA PHE A 285 -12.82 -7.08 2.90
C PHE A 285 -13.61 -8.37 3.11
N ALA A 286 -14.11 -8.95 2.02
CA ALA A 286 -15.04 -10.09 2.07
C ALA A 286 -14.31 -11.39 2.39
N ASP A 287 -13.15 -11.62 1.78
CA ASP A 287 -12.28 -12.76 2.06
C ASP A 287 -10.82 -12.43 1.68
N ALA A 288 -9.88 -12.87 2.52
CA ALA A 288 -8.45 -12.79 2.28
C ALA A 288 -7.79 -14.13 2.63
N ILE A 289 -6.99 -14.67 1.72
CA ILE A 289 -6.22 -15.89 2.03
C ILE A 289 -5.08 -15.58 3.01
N PHE A 290 -4.69 -14.33 3.18
CA PHE A 290 -3.74 -13.92 4.21
C PHE A 290 -4.34 -12.84 5.11
N ALA A 291 -3.99 -11.56 5.01
CA ALA A 291 -4.55 -10.48 5.81
C ALA A 291 -5.43 -9.54 4.98
N CYS A 292 -6.42 -8.89 5.61
CA CYS A 292 -7.18 -7.89 4.86
C CYS A 292 -6.30 -6.67 4.53
N ILE A 293 -5.56 -6.15 5.50
CA ILE A 293 -4.59 -5.07 5.25
C ILE A 293 -3.23 -5.48 5.83
N GLY A 294 -2.24 -5.67 4.97
CA GLY A 294 -0.84 -5.87 5.30
C GLY A 294 -0.07 -4.54 5.28
N ILE A 295 0.59 -4.17 6.36
CA ILE A 295 1.49 -3.01 6.43
C ILE A 295 2.91 -3.55 6.56
N GLY A 296 3.66 -3.54 5.47
CA GLY A 296 4.91 -4.29 5.28
C GLY A 296 4.64 -5.63 4.55
N SER A 297 5.54 -6.64 4.61
CA SER A 297 6.83 -6.69 5.32
C SER A 297 7.95 -5.84 4.69
N GLU A 298 7.80 -5.45 3.43
CA GLU A 298 8.72 -4.57 2.71
C GLU A 298 8.55 -3.13 3.20
N ALA A 299 9.31 -2.75 4.24
CA ALA A 299 9.17 -1.47 4.92
C ALA A 299 10.50 -0.69 5.03
N CYS A 300 11.50 -1.00 4.18
CA CYS A 300 12.82 -0.41 4.29
C CYS A 300 12.89 1.08 3.91
N GLY A 301 11.93 1.58 3.14
CA GLY A 301 11.79 3.01 2.85
C GLY A 301 10.95 3.79 3.86
N GLY A 302 10.27 3.08 4.80
CA GLY A 302 9.34 3.67 5.76
C GLY A 302 7.89 3.69 5.27
N ILE A 303 6.96 3.45 6.19
CA ILE A 303 5.51 3.51 5.94
C ILE A 303 4.87 4.39 7.02
N GLY A 304 4.09 5.38 6.63
CA GLY A 304 3.50 6.29 7.60
C GLY A 304 2.23 7.01 7.15
N LYS A 305 1.64 7.79 8.06
CA LYS A 305 0.45 8.63 7.82
C LYS A 305 -0.67 7.89 7.10
N THR A 306 -1.05 6.71 7.62
CA THR A 306 -2.10 5.87 7.04
C THR A 306 -3.38 5.98 7.88
N ARG A 307 -4.52 6.20 7.22
CA ARG A 307 -5.86 6.19 7.81
C ARG A 307 -6.69 5.06 7.22
N ILE A 308 -7.34 4.29 8.09
CA ILE A 308 -8.24 3.19 7.73
C ILE A 308 -9.56 3.51 8.43
N GLU A 309 -10.60 3.84 7.67
CA GLU A 309 -11.83 4.35 8.26
C GLU A 309 -13.09 3.80 7.60
N HIS A 310 -14.14 3.59 8.41
CA HIS A 310 -15.46 3.11 7.96
C HIS A 310 -15.39 1.79 7.16
N CYS A 311 -14.48 0.89 7.55
CA CYS A 311 -14.22 -0.37 6.84
C CYS A 311 -14.88 -1.58 7.50
N LYS A 312 -15.24 -2.56 6.67
CA LYS A 312 -15.82 -3.85 7.09
C LYS A 312 -14.88 -5.00 6.75
N PHE A 313 -14.45 -5.74 7.78
CA PHE A 313 -13.61 -6.92 7.67
C PHE A 313 -14.49 -8.14 7.95
N ILE A 314 -14.74 -8.96 6.93
CA ILE A 314 -15.72 -10.07 7.00
C ILE A 314 -15.00 -11.41 7.05
N GLY A 315 -13.85 -11.56 6.39
CA GLY A 315 -13.09 -12.79 6.39
C GLY A 315 -11.60 -12.59 6.08
N ALA A 316 -10.75 -13.28 6.86
CA ALA A 316 -9.33 -13.47 6.55
C ALA A 316 -8.80 -14.74 7.22
N ARG A 317 -7.85 -15.42 6.59
CA ARG A 317 -7.18 -16.57 7.22
C ARG A 317 -6.18 -16.19 8.30
N THR A 318 -5.80 -14.93 8.37
CA THR A 318 -4.99 -14.39 9.46
C THR A 318 -5.76 -13.30 10.23
N CYS A 319 -5.52 -12.05 9.96
CA CYS A 319 -6.04 -10.92 10.75
C CYS A 319 -6.60 -9.79 9.85
N ALA A 320 -7.35 -8.90 10.46
CA ALA A 320 -7.86 -7.73 9.75
C ALA A 320 -6.72 -6.77 9.37
N ILE A 321 -5.83 -6.46 10.30
CA ILE A 321 -4.67 -5.58 10.07
C ILE A 321 -3.41 -6.28 10.57
N TYR A 322 -2.43 -6.43 9.69
CA TYR A 322 -1.14 -7.03 10.01
C TYR A 322 0.00 -6.03 9.77
N ILE A 323 0.58 -5.51 10.85
CA ILE A 323 1.81 -4.73 10.82
C ILE A 323 2.98 -5.70 10.89
N LYS A 324 3.70 -5.85 9.79
CA LYS A 324 4.69 -6.90 9.61
C LYS A 324 6.02 -6.37 9.09
N SER A 325 7.12 -6.86 9.66
CA SER A 325 8.49 -6.60 9.18
C SER A 325 9.45 -7.61 9.80
N ARG A 326 10.76 -7.39 9.67
CA ARG A 326 11.77 -8.25 10.28
C ARG A 326 13.09 -7.50 10.54
N PHE A 327 13.96 -8.09 11.33
CA PHE A 327 15.34 -7.62 11.47
C PHE A 327 16.03 -7.61 10.10
N GLY A 328 16.79 -6.55 9.84
CA GLY A 328 17.39 -6.29 8.56
C GLY A 328 16.55 -5.45 7.59
N ARG A 329 15.36 -4.99 8.02
CA ARG A 329 14.54 -4.03 7.25
C ARG A 329 14.75 -2.59 7.69
N GLY A 330 14.95 -2.34 8.99
CA GLY A 330 15.14 -1.00 9.54
C GLY A 330 13.93 -0.10 9.32
N ALA A 331 14.16 1.20 9.13
CA ALA A 331 13.18 2.25 8.91
C ALA A 331 12.04 2.28 9.95
N PHE A 332 10.83 2.65 9.54
CA PHE A 332 9.71 2.87 10.44
C PHE A 332 8.37 2.43 9.85
N ILE A 333 7.44 2.11 10.73
CA ILE A 333 6.00 2.03 10.48
C ILE A 333 5.34 2.91 11.54
N GLU A 334 4.78 4.06 11.14
CA GLU A 334 4.29 5.04 12.10
C GLU A 334 3.05 5.80 11.62
N ASP A 335 2.35 6.44 12.58
CA ASP A 335 1.17 7.27 12.33
C ASP A 335 0.04 6.50 11.62
N ILE A 336 -0.27 5.29 12.12
CA ILE A 336 -1.35 4.46 11.59
C ILE A 336 -2.60 4.68 12.43
N VAL A 337 -3.69 5.08 11.80
CA VAL A 337 -4.98 5.33 12.44
C VAL A 337 -6.05 4.42 11.86
N GLY A 338 -6.73 3.64 12.70
CA GLY A 338 -7.93 2.88 12.37
C GLY A 338 -9.14 3.43 13.13
N GLU A 339 -10.23 3.76 12.44
CA GLU A 339 -11.42 4.33 13.06
C GLU A 339 -12.71 3.79 12.43
N ASP A 340 -13.72 3.53 13.27
CA ASP A 340 -15.04 3.00 12.86
C ASP A 340 -14.94 1.72 12.02
N LEU A 341 -14.34 0.67 12.63
CA LEU A 341 -14.10 -0.61 11.99
C LEU A 341 -15.05 -1.69 12.49
N ASP A 342 -15.66 -2.45 11.58
CA ASP A 342 -16.40 -3.67 11.86
C ASP A 342 -15.57 -4.89 11.49
N VAL A 343 -15.28 -5.78 12.45
CA VAL A 343 -14.36 -6.91 12.26
C VAL A 343 -15.00 -8.23 12.65
N SER A 344 -15.05 -9.17 11.72
CA SER A 344 -15.57 -10.51 11.92
C SER A 344 -14.85 -11.52 11.01
N GLY A 345 -15.01 -12.83 11.28
CA GLY A 345 -14.50 -13.89 10.42
C GLY A 345 -12.97 -14.06 10.33
N MET A 346 -12.21 -13.33 11.14
CA MET A 346 -10.75 -13.49 11.23
C MET A 346 -10.40 -14.85 11.85
N LYS A 347 -9.31 -15.48 11.37
CA LYS A 347 -8.87 -16.78 11.92
C LYS A 347 -7.75 -16.65 12.94
N GLN A 348 -7.15 -15.46 13.10
CA GLN A 348 -6.10 -15.22 14.11
C GLN A 348 -6.40 -14.00 14.98
N ALA A 349 -6.45 -12.77 14.45
CA ALA A 349 -6.60 -11.58 15.28
C ALA A 349 -7.32 -10.42 14.54
N PHE A 350 -7.79 -9.45 15.32
CA PHE A 350 -8.11 -8.14 14.76
C PHE A 350 -6.83 -7.42 14.32
N LEU A 351 -5.88 -7.24 15.25
CA LEU A 351 -4.60 -6.57 14.97
C LEU A 351 -3.44 -7.51 15.33
N GLU A 352 -2.52 -7.70 14.38
CA GLU A 352 -1.26 -8.39 14.62
C GLU A 352 -0.08 -7.45 14.35
N ILE A 353 0.95 -7.50 15.22
CA ILE A 353 2.20 -6.77 15.05
C ILE A 353 3.36 -7.73 15.25
N ASN A 354 4.08 -8.02 14.17
CA ASN A 354 5.32 -8.80 14.18
C ASN A 354 6.36 -8.17 13.28
N VAL A 355 7.28 -7.42 13.88
CA VAL A 355 8.39 -6.77 13.18
C VAL A 355 9.74 -7.44 13.46
N LEU A 356 9.72 -8.68 13.96
CA LEU A 356 10.93 -9.46 14.23
C LEU A 356 11.28 -10.43 13.10
N THR A 357 10.29 -11.12 12.52
CA THR A 357 10.52 -12.31 11.70
C THR A 357 9.64 -12.43 10.46
N SER A 358 8.72 -11.49 10.20
CA SER A 358 7.79 -11.58 9.07
C SER A 358 8.45 -11.29 7.72
N GLY A 359 8.06 -12.07 6.70
CA GLY A 359 8.58 -11.96 5.34
C GLY A 359 9.90 -12.68 5.14
N ILE A 360 10.47 -12.58 3.93
CA ILE A 360 11.70 -13.26 3.51
C ILE A 360 12.91 -12.38 3.86
N GLN A 361 14.01 -12.99 4.35
CA GLN A 361 15.25 -12.28 4.61
C GLN A 361 15.87 -11.74 3.32
N ASP A 362 16.31 -10.50 3.37
CA ASP A 362 17.00 -9.87 2.25
C ASP A 362 18.39 -10.43 2.04
N GLN A 363 18.90 -10.38 0.82
CA GLN A 363 20.28 -10.70 0.49
C GLN A 363 21.24 -9.65 1.05
N TYR A 364 20.81 -8.37 1.05
CA TYR A 364 21.56 -7.23 1.58
C TYR A 364 20.72 -6.55 2.67
N PRO A 365 20.59 -7.17 3.85
CA PRO A 365 19.80 -6.62 4.95
C PRO A 365 20.49 -5.42 5.57
N VAL A 366 19.72 -4.49 6.10
CA VAL A 366 20.24 -3.39 6.92
C VAL A 366 20.84 -3.96 8.20
N PRO A 367 22.13 -3.72 8.49
CA PRO A 367 22.82 -4.36 9.61
C PRO A 367 22.60 -3.64 10.95
N GLY A 368 22.95 -4.33 12.03
CA GLY A 368 23.01 -3.78 13.38
C GLY A 368 21.68 -3.25 13.90
N LEU A 369 21.75 -2.27 14.78
CA LEU A 369 20.57 -1.64 15.40
C LEU A 369 19.73 -0.85 14.39
N GLU A 370 20.28 -0.35 13.32
CA GLU A 370 19.55 0.34 12.27
C GLU A 370 18.59 -0.61 11.57
N GLY A 371 18.98 -1.89 11.42
CA GLY A 371 18.17 -2.93 10.82
C GLY A 371 16.93 -3.35 11.62
N ILE A 372 16.75 -2.87 12.85
CA ILE A 372 15.54 -3.09 13.63
C ILE A 372 14.46 -2.11 13.16
N PRO A 373 13.26 -2.56 12.71
CA PRO A 373 12.16 -1.67 12.38
C PRO A 373 11.64 -0.92 13.61
N ALA A 374 11.34 0.37 13.46
CA ALA A 374 10.68 1.16 14.50
C ALA A 374 9.16 1.18 14.26
N VAL A 375 8.36 1.03 15.32
CA VAL A 375 6.90 1.14 15.24
C VAL A 375 6.43 2.21 16.22
N LYS A 376 5.66 3.21 15.73
CA LYS A 376 5.22 4.34 16.55
C LYS A 376 3.82 4.83 16.21
N ASN A 377 3.18 5.48 17.19
CA ASN A 377 1.94 6.25 17.00
C ASN A 377 0.82 5.47 16.32
N LEU A 378 0.49 4.30 16.83
CA LEU A 378 -0.64 3.52 16.37
C LEU A 378 -1.90 3.90 17.16
N ARG A 379 -3.02 4.12 16.47
CA ARG A 379 -4.30 4.42 17.11
C ARG A 379 -5.42 3.62 16.45
N PHE A 380 -6.19 2.90 17.26
CA PHE A 380 -7.40 2.21 16.84
C PHE A 380 -8.55 2.59 17.76
N SER A 381 -9.63 3.10 17.19
CA SER A 381 -10.78 3.60 17.94
C SER A 381 -12.10 3.21 17.28
N ASN A 382 -13.16 3.07 18.11
CA ASN A 382 -14.50 2.71 17.64
C ASN A 382 -14.51 1.41 16.83
N VAL A 383 -13.90 0.35 17.37
CA VAL A 383 -13.81 -0.96 16.71
C VAL A 383 -14.83 -1.92 17.31
N ARG A 384 -15.63 -2.53 16.46
CA ARG A 384 -16.58 -3.58 16.81
C ARG A 384 -16.06 -4.92 16.32
N VAL A 385 -15.76 -5.84 17.23
CA VAL A 385 -15.25 -7.17 16.89
C VAL A 385 -16.31 -8.24 17.18
N THR A 386 -16.45 -9.20 16.27
CA THR A 386 -17.35 -10.34 16.43
C THR A 386 -16.57 -11.63 16.30
N ASP A 387 -16.46 -12.36 17.42
CA ASP A 387 -15.85 -13.69 17.51
C ASP A 387 -14.44 -13.78 16.92
N VAL A 388 -13.61 -12.73 17.10
CA VAL A 388 -12.22 -12.79 16.69
C VAL A 388 -11.41 -13.69 17.65
N PRO A 389 -10.53 -14.57 17.16
CA PRO A 389 -9.77 -15.47 18.06
C PRO A 389 -8.89 -14.73 19.06
N THR A 390 -8.19 -13.67 18.63
CA THR A 390 -7.39 -12.81 19.51
C THR A 390 -7.69 -11.35 19.19
N LEU A 391 -7.89 -10.53 20.23
CA LEU A 391 -8.15 -9.11 20.00
C LEU A 391 -6.89 -8.42 19.42
N VAL A 392 -5.76 -8.53 20.12
CA VAL A 392 -4.47 -7.98 19.64
C VAL A 392 -3.34 -8.97 19.93
N GLN A 393 -2.55 -9.30 18.93
CA GLN A 393 -1.32 -10.09 19.03
C GLN A 393 -0.12 -9.23 18.63
N ALA A 394 0.60 -8.67 19.61
CA ALA A 394 1.67 -7.69 19.42
C ALA A 394 2.91 -8.01 20.27
N THR A 395 3.36 -9.27 20.24
CA THR A 395 4.56 -9.69 20.98
C THR A 395 5.82 -9.72 20.13
N GLY A 396 5.68 -9.54 18.82
CA GLY A 396 6.79 -9.54 17.86
C GLY A 396 7.48 -8.17 17.76
N ILE A 397 7.92 -7.58 18.86
CA ILE A 397 8.54 -6.24 18.95
C ILE A 397 9.88 -6.34 19.68
N ALA A 398 10.92 -5.68 19.16
CA ALA A 398 12.26 -5.69 19.73
C ALA A 398 12.37 -4.79 20.98
N PRO A 399 13.00 -5.24 22.07
CA PRO A 399 13.21 -4.40 23.25
C PRO A 399 14.16 -3.21 22.97
N GLN A 400 15.04 -3.30 21.97
CA GLN A 400 15.95 -2.22 21.58
C GLN A 400 15.22 -1.04 20.88
N LYS A 401 14.09 -1.33 20.20
CA LYS A 401 13.21 -0.35 19.62
C LYS A 401 11.75 -0.70 19.98
N PRO A 402 11.33 -0.46 21.24
CA PRO A 402 9.97 -0.77 21.68
C PRO A 402 8.95 0.02 20.89
N LEU A 403 7.78 -0.56 20.70
CA LEU A 403 6.62 0.17 20.15
C LEU A 403 6.34 1.40 21.00
N ASP A 404 6.28 2.56 20.38
CA ASP A 404 6.08 3.84 21.07
C ASP A 404 4.72 4.45 20.75
N GLY A 405 3.77 4.37 21.67
CA GLY A 405 2.44 4.93 21.50
C GLY A 405 1.46 4.01 20.75
N LEU A 406 0.79 3.12 21.49
CA LEU A 406 -0.39 2.38 21.02
C LEU A 406 -1.63 2.85 21.78
N VAL A 407 -2.58 3.40 21.06
CA VAL A 407 -3.86 3.84 21.60
C VAL A 407 -4.96 2.88 21.15
N LEU A 408 -5.65 2.25 22.09
CA LEU A 408 -6.84 1.45 21.85
C LEU A 408 -8.00 2.05 22.64
N SER A 409 -9.07 2.46 21.96
CA SER A 409 -10.20 3.11 22.62
C SER A 409 -11.55 2.73 22.01
N ASN A 410 -12.57 2.59 22.84
CA ASN A 410 -13.93 2.25 22.41
C ASN A 410 -13.97 0.95 21.57
N ILE A 411 -13.40 -0.14 22.10
CA ILE A 411 -13.42 -1.44 21.43
C ILE A 411 -14.46 -2.32 22.11
N THR A 412 -15.40 -2.85 21.34
CA THR A 412 -16.55 -3.61 21.84
C THR A 412 -16.73 -4.93 21.09
N GLY A 413 -17.47 -5.88 21.69
CA GLY A 413 -17.86 -7.12 21.02
C GLY A 413 -17.31 -8.38 21.69
N THR A 414 -16.92 -9.39 20.90
CA THR A 414 -16.50 -10.70 21.39
C THR A 414 -15.16 -11.14 20.82
N CYS A 415 -14.33 -11.77 21.66
CA CYS A 415 -13.05 -12.36 21.25
C CYS A 415 -12.71 -13.58 22.12
N GLY A 416 -11.91 -14.51 21.57
CA GLY A 416 -11.47 -15.70 22.32
C GLY A 416 -10.31 -15.44 23.28
N LYS A 417 -9.43 -14.49 22.94
CA LYS A 417 -8.30 -14.02 23.75
C LYS A 417 -8.21 -12.49 23.70
N GLY A 418 -7.73 -11.90 24.80
CA GLY A 418 -7.56 -10.46 24.90
C GLY A 418 -6.35 -9.90 24.13
N ILE A 419 -5.61 -9.01 24.76
CA ILE A 419 -4.47 -8.28 24.22
C ILE A 419 -3.18 -8.91 24.73
N PHE A 420 -2.32 -9.35 23.82
CA PHE A 420 -0.95 -9.80 24.09
C PHE A 420 0.02 -8.76 23.54
N LEU A 421 0.77 -8.11 24.43
CA LEU A 421 1.67 -7.03 24.04
C LEU A 421 3.01 -7.15 24.77
N ALA A 422 4.10 -6.99 24.05
CA ALA A 422 5.45 -6.99 24.62
C ALA A 422 6.29 -5.83 24.09
N ASN A 423 7.20 -5.33 24.93
CA ASN A 423 8.17 -4.29 24.59
C ASN A 423 7.49 -3.03 24.02
N ALA A 424 6.62 -2.40 24.81
CA ALA A 424 5.89 -1.21 24.40
C ALA A 424 5.88 -0.13 25.49
N LYS A 425 5.87 1.13 25.07
CA LYS A 425 5.81 2.29 25.97
C LYS A 425 4.77 3.30 25.48
N ASN A 426 4.34 4.17 26.40
CA ASN A 426 3.35 5.21 26.13
C ASN A 426 2.01 4.67 25.59
N VAL A 427 1.63 3.44 25.99
CA VAL A 427 0.35 2.88 25.57
C VAL A 427 -0.81 3.53 26.33
N LYS A 428 -1.98 3.62 25.66
CA LYS A 428 -3.21 4.18 26.26
C LYS A 428 -4.40 3.31 25.90
N PHE A 429 -4.93 2.55 26.88
CA PHE A 429 -6.11 1.72 26.70
C PHE A 429 -7.29 2.29 27.47
N SER A 430 -8.42 2.47 26.78
CA SER A 430 -9.65 3.00 27.40
C SER A 430 -10.89 2.40 26.74
N ASN A 431 -11.93 2.16 27.54
CA ASN A 431 -13.23 1.66 27.09
C ASN A 431 -13.11 0.39 26.21
N ILE A 432 -12.33 -0.60 26.68
CA ILE A 432 -12.23 -1.90 26.01
C ILE A 432 -13.27 -2.83 26.66
N ALA A 433 -14.44 -2.95 26.03
CA ALA A 433 -15.60 -3.67 26.54
C ALA A 433 -15.89 -4.93 25.69
N VAL A 434 -14.89 -5.80 25.55
CA VAL A 434 -15.01 -7.10 24.89
C VAL A 434 -15.37 -8.19 25.87
N LYS A 435 -15.99 -9.27 25.38
CA LYS A 435 -16.44 -10.43 26.16
C LYS A 435 -16.00 -11.74 25.50
N GLY A 436 -16.15 -12.85 26.23
CA GLY A 436 -15.91 -14.21 25.71
C GLY A 436 -14.47 -14.66 25.74
N TYR A 437 -13.52 -13.83 26.16
CA TYR A 437 -12.10 -14.19 26.22
C TYR A 437 -11.77 -15.09 27.42
N GLU A 438 -10.79 -15.96 27.21
CA GLU A 438 -10.21 -16.80 28.25
C GLU A 438 -9.00 -16.08 28.90
N GLY A 439 -8.86 -16.24 30.25
CA GLY A 439 -7.75 -15.66 30.98
C GLY A 439 -7.89 -14.17 31.27
N ALA A 440 -6.79 -13.42 31.20
CA ALA A 440 -6.78 -11.97 31.41
C ALA A 440 -7.06 -11.23 30.12
N LEU A 441 -7.74 -10.08 30.21
CA LEU A 441 -7.91 -9.17 29.04
C LEU A 441 -6.55 -8.65 28.56
N LEU A 442 -5.65 -8.32 29.48
CA LEU A 442 -4.34 -7.78 29.20
C LEU A 442 -3.26 -8.79 29.60
N ASN A 443 -2.39 -9.17 28.70
CA ASN A 443 -1.28 -10.10 28.87
C ASN A 443 0.01 -9.41 28.40
N LEU A 444 0.83 -8.92 29.36
CA LEU A 444 1.84 -7.91 29.08
C LEU A 444 3.25 -8.35 29.49
N TYR A 445 4.26 -7.97 28.71
CA TYR A 445 5.68 -8.07 29.05
C TYR A 445 6.38 -6.75 28.70
N ASP A 446 7.02 -6.11 29.69
CA ASP A 446 7.73 -4.83 29.52
C ASP A 446 6.91 -3.75 28.77
N VAL A 447 5.75 -3.42 29.36
CA VAL A 447 4.80 -2.46 28.81
C VAL A 447 4.54 -1.35 29.83
N THR A 448 4.63 -0.08 29.38
CA THR A 448 4.34 1.10 30.19
C THR A 448 3.28 2.00 29.54
N GLY A 449 2.46 2.63 30.37
CA GLY A 449 1.40 3.52 29.88
C GLY A 449 0.20 3.60 30.83
N THR A 450 -0.99 3.83 30.31
CA THR A 450 -2.25 3.95 31.05
C THR A 450 -3.28 2.92 30.61
N GLY A 451 -4.23 2.60 31.51
CA GLY A 451 -5.26 1.59 31.24
C GLY A 451 -4.77 0.14 31.38
N LEU A 452 -3.70 -0.10 32.15
CA LEU A 452 -3.04 -1.41 32.29
C LEU A 452 -3.44 -2.16 33.57
N ALA A 453 -4.43 -1.68 34.31
CA ALA A 453 -4.88 -2.32 35.53
C ALA A 453 -5.40 -3.76 35.25
N GLY A 454 -5.05 -4.70 36.13
CA GLY A 454 -5.48 -6.10 36.02
C GLY A 454 -4.72 -6.94 34.97
N ALA A 455 -3.62 -6.42 34.44
CA ALA A 455 -2.79 -7.14 33.46
C ALA A 455 -2.12 -8.37 34.09
N ALA A 456 -2.15 -9.49 33.36
CA ALA A 456 -1.33 -10.66 33.64
C ALA A 456 0.05 -10.50 32.98
N LYS A 457 1.07 -11.02 33.66
CA LYS A 457 2.45 -11.04 33.09
C LYS A 457 2.61 -12.26 32.19
N ILE A 458 3.18 -12.05 31.00
CA ILE A 458 3.58 -13.13 30.12
C ILE A 458 5.11 -13.28 30.08
N GLU A 459 5.60 -14.36 29.46
CA GLU A 459 7.01 -14.58 29.24
C GLU A 459 7.60 -13.59 28.20
N ALA A 460 8.90 -13.35 28.32
CA ALA A 460 9.63 -12.55 27.35
C ALA A 460 9.55 -13.17 25.95
N PRO A 461 9.26 -12.39 24.89
CA PRO A 461 9.29 -12.92 23.54
C PRO A 461 10.71 -13.32 23.14
N LYS A 462 10.80 -14.33 22.28
CA LYS A 462 12.08 -14.72 21.69
C LYS A 462 12.51 -13.68 20.64
N ILE A 463 13.67 -13.06 20.86
CA ILE A 463 14.19 -12.03 19.96
C ILE A 463 15.24 -12.66 19.03
N PRO A 464 15.18 -12.42 17.71
CA PRO A 464 16.23 -12.83 16.78
C PRO A 464 17.56 -12.14 17.07
N GLU A 465 18.64 -12.73 16.60
CA GLU A 465 19.96 -12.09 16.60
C GLU A 465 19.95 -10.89 15.64
N LEU A 466 20.74 -9.87 15.98
CA LEU A 466 20.96 -8.73 15.10
C LEU A 466 21.70 -9.18 13.84
N ILE A 467 21.34 -8.58 12.72
CA ILE A 467 22.11 -8.74 11.49
C ILE A 467 23.54 -8.19 11.73
N PRO A 468 24.58 -8.98 11.53
CA PRO A 468 25.96 -8.51 11.75
C PRO A 468 26.29 -7.38 10.77
N VAL A 469 27.08 -6.42 11.24
CA VAL A 469 27.65 -5.37 10.38
C VAL A 469 28.72 -6.03 9.51
N PRO A 470 28.63 -5.95 8.17
CA PRO A 470 29.62 -6.56 7.31
C PRO A 470 30.96 -5.79 7.37
N ASP A 471 32.09 -6.50 7.26
CA ASP A 471 33.44 -5.90 7.25
C ASP A 471 33.64 -4.90 6.08
N THR A 472 32.92 -5.10 5.00
CA THR A 472 32.89 -4.21 3.83
C THR A 472 31.45 -3.88 3.46
N PRO A 473 31.16 -2.61 3.07
CA PRO A 473 29.84 -2.23 2.61
C PRO A 473 29.35 -3.11 1.46
N TYR A 474 28.03 -3.34 1.39
CA TYR A 474 27.43 -4.05 0.26
C TYR A 474 27.69 -3.32 -1.05
N LYS A 475 27.97 -4.09 -2.10
CA LYS A 475 27.97 -3.55 -3.47
C LYS A 475 26.53 -3.59 -3.97
N LEU A 476 25.85 -2.46 -3.86
CA LEU A 476 24.51 -2.26 -4.44
C LEU A 476 24.68 -1.94 -5.93
N HIS A 477 23.90 -2.57 -6.77
CA HIS A 477 24.03 -2.47 -8.24
C HIS A 477 23.02 -1.48 -8.82
#